data_5bc1c0e49cdffa6c588c08dd234f1f87
#
_entry.id   5bc1c0e49cdffa6c588c08dd234f1f87
#
_cell.length_a   1.000
_cell.length_b   1.000
_cell.length_c   1.000
_cell.angle_alpha   90.00
_cell.angle_beta   90.00
_cell.angle_gamma   90.00
#
_symmetry.space_group_name_H-M   'P 1'
#
loop_
_entity.id
_entity.type
_entity.pdbx_description
1 polymer ?
#
loop_
_entity_poly.entity_id
_entity_poly.type
_entity_poly.pdbx_seq_one_letter_code
_entity_poly.pdbx_strand_id
1 'polypeptide(L)'
;MKENPKHIHISEYNYPLPDERIAKFPLPVRDQSKLLVYRHGEVTEDIFTSLPEYLPKGSLMIFNNTKVIQARLHFRKETGALIEVFCLEPIQPNDYVLNFQQTEHAAWLCMIGNLKKWKEGALKREITVKGKPLTLTAERGACHGTSHWVDFRWNNPEITFADILEVFGELPIPPYLNRETQESDKETYQTVYSKIKGSVAAPTAGLHFTPRVLDALREKGVALEELTLHVGAGTFKPVKSEEIEGHEMHTEYISVNRSTLEKLVAHEGKAIAVGTTSVRTLESLYHIGVTLLHNPNATEEDLHVKQWQPYETALETAATPAVDALQAIIAYLDRHHMETLHSSTQIIIAPGYELSLIHISEPTRPRLI
;
A
#
# COMPACT_ATOMS: atom_id res chain seq x y z
N MET A 1 -6.68 -13.94 30.36
CA MET A 1 -5.69 -14.28 29.33
C MET A 1 -6.14 -13.59 28.08
N LYS A 2 -5.33 -12.75 27.42
CA LYS A 2 -5.66 -12.24 26.08
C LYS A 2 -5.78 -13.46 25.17
N GLU A 3 -6.88 -13.62 24.44
CA GLU A 3 -7.05 -14.70 23.47
C GLU A 3 -5.91 -14.63 22.46
N ASN A 4 -5.43 -15.80 22.03
CA ASN A 4 -4.39 -15.86 21.01
C ASN A 4 -4.99 -15.32 19.68
N PRO A 5 -4.51 -14.20 19.14
CA PRO A 5 -5.11 -13.59 17.96
C PRO A 5 -5.12 -14.52 16.74
N LYS A 6 -4.29 -15.55 16.70
CA LYS A 6 -4.23 -16.54 15.61
C LYS A 6 -5.56 -17.29 15.41
N HIS A 7 -6.36 -17.44 16.48
CA HIS A 7 -7.63 -18.19 16.46
C HIS A 7 -8.88 -17.31 16.28
N ILE A 8 -8.71 -16.06 15.89
CA ILE A 8 -9.85 -15.19 15.56
C ILE A 8 -10.54 -15.73 14.31
N HIS A 9 -11.84 -15.96 14.39
CA HIS A 9 -12.65 -16.43 13.27
C HIS A 9 -13.12 -15.28 12.39
N ILE A 10 -12.95 -15.41 11.07
CA ILE A 10 -13.42 -14.41 10.12
C ILE A 10 -14.93 -14.18 10.18
N SER A 11 -15.69 -15.20 10.56
CA SER A 11 -17.14 -15.12 10.73
C SER A 11 -17.60 -14.11 11.78
N GLU A 12 -16.77 -13.80 12.79
CA GLU A 12 -17.06 -12.81 13.83
C GLU A 12 -17.07 -11.37 13.27
N TYR A 13 -16.44 -11.17 12.11
CA TYR A 13 -16.34 -9.89 11.41
C TYR A 13 -17.26 -9.82 10.19
N ASN A 14 -18.07 -10.85 9.97
CA ASN A 14 -19.00 -10.89 8.86
C ASN A 14 -20.30 -10.16 9.23
N TYR A 15 -20.74 -9.27 8.36
CA TYR A 15 -22.00 -8.55 8.49
C TYR A 15 -22.64 -8.35 7.12
N PRO A 16 -23.98 -8.23 7.06
CA PRO A 16 -24.65 -7.95 5.80
C PRO A 16 -24.28 -6.54 5.30
N LEU A 17 -23.62 -6.48 4.16
CA LEU A 17 -23.30 -5.23 3.45
C LEU A 17 -23.98 -5.25 2.08
N PRO A 18 -25.20 -4.77 1.95
CA PRO A 18 -25.91 -4.70 0.68
C PRO A 18 -25.16 -3.80 -0.32
N ASP A 19 -25.21 -4.15 -1.61
CA ASP A 19 -24.47 -3.45 -2.66
C ASP A 19 -24.84 -1.95 -2.77
N GLU A 20 -26.08 -1.60 -2.48
CA GLU A 20 -26.58 -0.21 -2.44
C GLU A 20 -25.95 0.65 -1.31
N ARG A 21 -25.32 0.03 -0.31
CA ARG A 21 -24.56 0.73 0.73
C ARG A 21 -23.13 1.05 0.31
N ILE A 22 -22.69 0.53 -0.83
CA ILE A 22 -21.34 0.77 -1.36
C ILE A 22 -21.42 1.90 -2.39
N ALA A 23 -20.82 3.05 -2.07
CA ALA A 23 -20.69 4.14 -3.04
C ALA A 23 -19.84 3.69 -4.23
N LYS A 24 -20.39 3.71 -5.43
CA LYS A 24 -19.71 3.30 -6.67
C LYS A 24 -18.78 4.39 -7.22
N PHE A 25 -19.07 5.64 -6.90
CA PHE A 25 -18.30 6.81 -7.32
C PHE A 25 -18.02 7.72 -6.12
N PRO A 26 -16.89 8.47 -6.13
CA PRO A 26 -16.63 9.48 -5.13
C PRO A 26 -17.58 10.67 -5.29
N LEU A 27 -17.70 11.49 -4.24
CA LEU A 27 -18.37 12.79 -4.35
C LEU A 27 -17.57 13.71 -5.28
N PRO A 28 -18.22 14.61 -6.02
CA PRO A 28 -17.54 15.62 -6.85
C PRO A 28 -16.56 16.48 -6.04
N VAL A 29 -16.90 16.79 -4.80
CA VAL A 29 -16.03 17.47 -3.82
C VAL A 29 -15.71 16.48 -2.73
N ARG A 30 -14.52 15.86 -2.80
CA ARG A 30 -14.16 14.69 -2.00
C ARG A 30 -14.12 14.92 -0.49
N ASP A 31 -13.83 16.13 -0.04
CA ASP A 31 -13.80 16.50 1.39
C ASP A 31 -15.18 16.84 1.97
N GLN A 32 -16.24 16.76 1.18
CA GLN A 32 -17.63 16.74 1.66
C GLN A 32 -18.13 15.34 2.05
N SER A 33 -17.25 14.35 2.01
CA SER A 33 -17.57 13.01 2.51
C SER A 33 -17.87 13.07 4.01
N LYS A 34 -18.73 12.15 4.47
CA LYS A 34 -19.01 11.99 5.88
C LYS A 34 -17.76 11.57 6.66
N LEU A 35 -17.58 12.16 7.83
CA LEU A 35 -16.56 11.81 8.81
C LEU A 35 -17.24 11.15 10.01
N LEU A 36 -16.88 9.91 10.28
CA LEU A 36 -17.30 9.21 11.49
C LEU A 36 -16.19 9.36 12.54
N VAL A 37 -16.52 9.98 13.67
CA VAL A 37 -15.58 10.22 14.76
C VAL A 37 -15.90 9.29 15.92
N TYR A 38 -14.95 8.44 16.29
CA TYR A 38 -15.03 7.58 17.47
C TYR A 38 -14.13 8.12 18.58
N ARG A 39 -14.71 8.41 19.74
CA ARG A 39 -13.98 8.87 20.94
C ARG A 39 -14.60 8.27 22.20
N HIS A 40 -13.78 7.63 23.02
CA HIS A 40 -14.19 7.12 24.35
C HIS A 40 -15.46 6.26 24.34
N GLY A 41 -15.68 5.50 23.29
CA GLY A 41 -16.88 4.64 23.14
C GLY A 41 -18.06 5.33 22.46
N GLU A 42 -17.98 6.63 22.19
CA GLU A 42 -19.01 7.38 21.48
C GLU A 42 -18.69 7.56 20.00
N VAL A 43 -19.71 7.43 19.16
CA VAL A 43 -19.62 7.62 17.72
C VAL A 43 -20.45 8.84 17.34
N THR A 44 -19.82 9.81 16.67
CA THR A 44 -20.48 10.99 16.13
C THR A 44 -20.21 11.12 14.64
N GLU A 45 -21.07 11.83 13.91
CA GLU A 45 -20.95 12.06 12.46
C GLU A 45 -20.71 13.54 12.19
N ASP A 46 -19.79 13.83 11.27
CA ASP A 46 -19.51 15.17 10.77
C ASP A 46 -19.15 15.09 9.27
N ILE A 47 -18.66 16.16 8.69
CA ILE A 47 -18.14 16.25 7.32
C ILE A 47 -16.61 16.29 7.38
N PHE A 48 -15.92 15.69 6.41
CA PHE A 48 -14.46 15.57 6.41
C PHE A 48 -13.72 16.92 6.45
N THR A 49 -14.33 17.99 5.95
CA THR A 49 -13.81 19.37 6.08
C THR A 49 -13.58 19.80 7.52
N SER A 50 -14.31 19.24 8.49
CA SER A 50 -14.18 19.52 9.94
C SER A 50 -13.01 18.74 10.58
N LEU A 51 -12.33 17.84 9.85
CA LEU A 51 -11.23 17.03 10.40
C LEU A 51 -10.21 17.85 11.23
N PRO A 52 -9.77 19.04 10.79
CA PRO A 52 -8.82 19.83 11.57
C PRO A 52 -9.32 20.16 12.98
N GLU A 53 -10.62 20.26 13.22
CA GLU A 53 -11.19 20.62 14.54
C GLU A 53 -10.98 19.51 15.57
N TYR A 54 -10.94 18.25 15.10
CA TYR A 54 -10.80 17.06 15.94
C TYR A 54 -9.36 16.75 16.34
N LEU A 55 -8.36 17.34 15.67
CA LEU A 55 -6.96 16.97 15.84
C LEU A 55 -6.24 17.95 16.79
N PRO A 56 -5.37 17.47 17.70
CA PRO A 56 -4.60 18.33 18.59
C PRO A 56 -3.60 19.20 17.81
N LYS A 57 -3.42 20.43 18.25
CA LYS A 57 -2.36 21.31 17.76
C LYS A 57 -0.98 20.70 18.08
N GLY A 58 -0.03 20.82 17.16
CA GLY A 58 1.32 20.29 17.33
C GLY A 58 1.43 18.77 17.09
N SER A 59 0.37 18.14 16.59
CA SER A 59 0.43 16.73 16.19
C SER A 59 1.25 16.52 14.92
N LEU A 60 1.75 15.32 14.74
CA LEU A 60 2.40 14.84 13.52
C LEU A 60 1.46 13.88 12.79
N MET A 61 1.08 14.21 11.56
CA MET A 61 0.23 13.37 10.71
C MET A 61 1.06 12.73 9.59
N ILE A 62 0.91 11.43 9.41
CA ILE A 62 1.71 10.62 8.47
C ILE A 62 0.84 10.04 7.36
N PHE A 63 1.27 10.26 6.12
CA PHE A 63 0.59 9.87 4.89
C PHE A 63 1.41 8.86 4.08
N ASN A 64 0.74 7.95 3.40
CA ASN A 64 1.37 7.14 2.37
C ASN A 64 1.30 7.87 1.02
N ASN A 65 2.44 8.25 0.45
CA ASN A 65 2.57 9.07 -0.75
C ASN A 65 2.64 8.28 -2.06
N THR A 66 2.32 6.98 -2.03
CA THR A 66 2.34 6.18 -3.25
C THR A 66 1.28 6.61 -4.26
N LYS A 67 1.65 6.49 -5.54
CA LYS A 67 0.79 6.72 -6.68
C LYS A 67 0.40 5.40 -7.33
N VAL A 68 -0.90 5.22 -7.59
CA VAL A 68 -1.41 4.02 -8.26
C VAL A 68 -0.96 4.01 -9.71
N ILE A 69 -0.48 2.85 -10.16
CA ILE A 69 -0.09 2.59 -11.55
C ILE A 69 -1.20 1.89 -12.30
N GLN A 70 -1.22 2.03 -13.62
CA GLN A 70 -2.18 1.36 -14.49
C GLN A 70 -1.74 -0.10 -14.74
N ALA A 71 -1.75 -0.89 -13.67
CA ALA A 71 -1.14 -2.22 -13.61
C ALA A 71 -1.92 -3.32 -14.33
N ARG A 72 -3.09 -3.03 -14.89
CA ARG A 72 -3.98 -4.01 -15.55
C ARG A 72 -3.84 -3.89 -17.06
N LEU A 73 -3.23 -4.88 -17.69
CA LEU A 73 -2.98 -4.93 -19.13
C LEU A 73 -3.92 -5.94 -19.80
N HIS A 74 -4.54 -5.53 -20.90
CA HIS A 74 -5.43 -6.38 -21.68
C HIS A 74 -4.81 -6.73 -23.03
N PHE A 75 -4.75 -8.02 -23.35
CA PHE A 75 -4.31 -8.55 -24.64
C PHE A 75 -5.44 -9.32 -25.31
N ARG A 76 -5.58 -9.17 -26.59
CA ARG A 76 -6.54 -9.94 -27.39
C ARG A 76 -5.79 -10.89 -28.29
N LYS A 77 -6.06 -12.20 -28.16
CA LYS A 77 -5.51 -13.22 -29.05
C LYS A 77 -6.18 -13.16 -30.42
N GLU A 78 -5.53 -13.71 -31.43
CA GLU A 78 -6.13 -13.87 -32.78
C GLU A 78 -7.47 -14.63 -32.75
N THR A 79 -7.64 -15.55 -31.81
CA THR A 79 -8.90 -16.27 -31.57
C THR A 79 -10.01 -15.41 -30.96
N GLY A 80 -9.76 -14.11 -30.72
CA GLY A 80 -10.67 -13.18 -30.07
C GLY A 80 -10.67 -13.24 -28.53
N ALA A 81 -9.99 -14.22 -27.91
CA ALA A 81 -9.97 -14.35 -26.46
C ALA A 81 -9.25 -13.18 -25.81
N LEU A 82 -9.90 -12.55 -24.81
CA LEU A 82 -9.33 -11.50 -23.99
C LEU A 82 -8.56 -12.14 -22.83
N ILE A 83 -7.29 -11.75 -22.68
CA ILE A 83 -6.42 -12.13 -21.56
C ILE A 83 -6.11 -10.88 -20.77
N GLU A 84 -6.38 -10.89 -19.47
CA GLU A 84 -5.95 -9.86 -18.54
C GLU A 84 -4.62 -10.27 -17.89
N VAL A 85 -3.65 -9.38 -17.88
CA VAL A 85 -2.38 -9.53 -17.16
C VAL A 85 -2.29 -8.42 -16.14
N PHE A 86 -2.41 -8.76 -14.86
CA PHE A 86 -2.40 -7.83 -13.75
C PHE A 86 -1.05 -7.88 -13.04
N CYS A 87 -0.25 -6.83 -13.20
CA CYS A 87 1.06 -6.69 -12.58
C CYS A 87 0.91 -6.52 -11.06
N LEU A 88 1.61 -7.35 -10.28
CA LEU A 88 1.55 -7.37 -8.82
C LEU A 88 2.79 -6.75 -8.20
N GLU A 89 3.96 -7.27 -8.55
CA GLU A 89 5.26 -6.86 -8.04
C GLU A 89 6.36 -7.07 -9.09
N PRO A 90 7.40 -6.21 -9.10
CA PRO A 90 8.53 -6.38 -10.01
C PRO A 90 9.39 -7.58 -9.60
N ILE A 91 9.94 -8.29 -10.60
CA ILE A 91 10.86 -9.41 -10.36
C ILE A 91 12.25 -9.08 -10.89
N GLN A 92 12.33 -8.49 -12.08
CA GLN A 92 13.64 -8.19 -12.68
C GLN A 92 13.60 -6.89 -13.47
N PRO A 93 14.30 -5.86 -12.94
CA PRO A 93 14.84 -5.74 -11.57
C PRO A 93 13.73 -5.85 -10.53
N ASN A 94 14.06 -6.34 -9.31
CA ASN A 94 13.09 -6.48 -8.21
C ASN A 94 12.81 -5.18 -7.44
N ASP A 95 13.40 -4.08 -7.87
CA ASP A 95 13.15 -2.73 -7.36
C ASP A 95 12.15 -2.00 -8.26
N TYR A 96 11.17 -1.33 -7.66
CA TYR A 96 10.11 -0.62 -8.39
C TYR A 96 10.66 0.51 -9.26
N VAL A 97 11.59 1.33 -8.73
CA VAL A 97 12.14 2.48 -9.45
C VAL A 97 12.98 2.02 -10.63
N LEU A 98 13.88 1.07 -10.39
CA LEU A 98 14.72 0.49 -11.44
C LEU A 98 13.90 -0.23 -12.50
N ASN A 99 12.85 -0.95 -12.10
CA ASN A 99 11.99 -1.66 -13.04
C ASN A 99 11.19 -0.70 -13.92
N PHE A 100 10.62 0.37 -13.34
CA PHE A 100 9.90 1.39 -14.10
C PHE A 100 10.77 2.16 -15.10
N GLN A 101 12.08 2.26 -14.84
CA GLN A 101 13.04 2.92 -15.74
C GLN A 101 13.56 2.02 -16.85
N GLN A 102 13.24 0.73 -16.85
CA GLN A 102 13.62 -0.15 -17.94
C GLN A 102 13.03 0.32 -19.26
N THR A 103 13.80 0.22 -20.35
CA THR A 103 13.45 0.76 -21.68
C THR A 103 13.24 -0.29 -22.77
N GLU A 104 13.52 -1.56 -22.50
CA GLU A 104 13.39 -2.64 -23.47
C GLU A 104 12.69 -3.88 -22.90
N HIS A 105 12.89 -4.13 -21.60
CA HIS A 105 12.44 -5.36 -20.95
C HIS A 105 12.15 -5.09 -19.47
N ALA A 106 11.08 -5.70 -18.97
CA ALA A 106 10.73 -5.71 -17.54
C ALA A 106 10.04 -7.04 -17.21
N ALA A 107 10.35 -7.62 -16.06
CA ALA A 107 9.69 -8.83 -15.59
C ALA A 107 8.90 -8.56 -14.31
N TRP A 108 7.66 -9.09 -14.28
CA TRP A 108 6.74 -8.91 -13.17
C TRP A 108 6.06 -10.21 -12.77
N LEU A 109 5.80 -10.36 -11.49
CA LEU A 109 4.84 -11.35 -11.01
C LEU A 109 3.43 -10.83 -11.32
N CYS A 110 2.62 -11.62 -12.01
CA CYS A 110 1.31 -11.19 -12.48
C CYS A 110 0.21 -12.20 -12.14
N MET A 111 -0.97 -11.71 -11.82
CA MET A 111 -2.18 -12.52 -11.92
C MET A 111 -2.69 -12.48 -13.37
N ILE A 112 -3.20 -13.62 -13.84
CA ILE A 112 -3.66 -13.75 -15.21
C ILE A 112 -5.13 -14.13 -15.23
N GLY A 113 -5.95 -13.21 -15.73
CA GLY A 113 -7.36 -13.46 -16.01
C GLY A 113 -7.51 -14.29 -17.29
N ASN A 114 -8.45 -15.23 -17.28
CA ASN A 114 -8.70 -16.14 -18.40
C ASN A 114 -7.48 -17.00 -18.79
N LEU A 115 -6.66 -17.39 -17.79
CA LEU A 115 -5.41 -18.15 -17.94
C LEU A 115 -5.57 -19.39 -18.84
N LYS A 116 -6.70 -20.10 -18.76
CA LYS A 116 -6.98 -21.30 -19.58
C LYS A 116 -6.88 -21.05 -21.09
N LYS A 117 -7.04 -19.80 -21.51
CA LYS A 117 -6.93 -19.40 -22.92
C LYS A 117 -5.51 -18.99 -23.34
N TRP A 118 -4.61 -18.80 -22.38
CA TRP A 118 -3.20 -18.51 -22.63
C TRP A 118 -2.33 -19.70 -22.25
N LYS A 119 -2.32 -20.74 -23.08
CA LYS A 119 -1.55 -21.95 -22.81
C LYS A 119 -0.07 -21.76 -23.14
N GLU A 120 0.22 -21.17 -24.29
CA GLU A 120 1.58 -20.97 -24.84
C GLU A 120 1.62 -19.77 -25.78
N GLY A 121 2.83 -19.37 -26.15
CA GLY A 121 3.13 -18.29 -27.06
C GLY A 121 3.05 -16.90 -26.43
N ALA A 122 3.66 -15.95 -27.09
CA ALA A 122 3.65 -14.54 -26.67
C ALA A 122 2.30 -13.87 -26.99
N LEU A 123 1.84 -13.03 -26.08
CA LEU A 123 0.76 -12.10 -26.37
C LEU A 123 1.36 -10.82 -26.94
N LYS A 124 0.69 -10.22 -27.91
CA LYS A 124 1.10 -8.95 -28.52
C LYS A 124 -0.04 -7.97 -28.55
N ARG A 125 0.28 -6.71 -28.31
CA ARG A 125 -0.63 -5.58 -28.50
C ARG A 125 0.14 -4.44 -29.15
N GLU A 126 -0.43 -3.87 -30.20
CA GLU A 126 0.13 -2.78 -30.95
C GLU A 126 -0.77 -1.55 -30.87
N ILE A 127 -0.16 -0.39 -30.69
CA ILE A 127 -0.83 0.90 -30.69
C ILE A 127 0.05 1.91 -31.42
N THR A 128 -0.53 3.05 -31.78
CA THR A 128 0.22 4.16 -32.36
C THR A 128 0.44 5.25 -31.32
N VAL A 129 1.71 5.57 -31.01
CA VAL A 129 2.09 6.63 -30.09
C VAL A 129 2.87 7.70 -30.87
N LYS A 130 2.37 8.92 -30.86
CA LYS A 130 2.99 10.04 -31.63
C LYS A 130 3.29 9.69 -33.09
N GLY A 131 2.40 8.94 -33.73
CA GLY A 131 2.52 8.54 -35.14
C GLY A 131 3.48 7.37 -35.42
N LYS A 132 4.07 6.76 -34.39
CA LYS A 132 4.94 5.56 -34.51
C LYS A 132 4.26 4.34 -33.90
N PRO A 133 4.39 3.14 -34.52
CA PRO A 133 3.87 1.92 -33.94
C PRO A 133 4.69 1.52 -32.71
N LEU A 134 3.99 1.23 -31.61
CA LEU A 134 4.54 0.70 -30.38
C LEU A 134 3.93 -0.67 -30.13
N THR A 135 4.78 -1.69 -30.13
CA THR A 135 4.37 -3.10 -29.89
C THR A 135 4.82 -3.52 -28.51
N LEU A 136 3.89 -3.93 -27.67
CA LEU A 136 4.14 -4.58 -26.39
C LEU A 136 3.94 -6.09 -26.55
N THR A 137 4.94 -6.86 -26.13
CA THR A 137 4.91 -8.32 -26.08
C THR A 137 4.95 -8.78 -24.63
N ALA A 138 4.13 -9.78 -24.28
CA ALA A 138 4.16 -10.43 -22.96
C ALA A 138 4.37 -11.94 -23.14
N GLU A 139 5.34 -12.49 -22.42
CA GLU A 139 5.64 -13.92 -22.39
C GLU A 139 5.45 -14.47 -20.99
N ARG A 140 4.71 -15.57 -20.86
CA ARG A 140 4.44 -16.19 -19.58
C ARG A 140 5.53 -17.19 -19.20
N GLY A 141 6.15 -16.99 -18.05
CA GLY A 141 7.15 -17.86 -17.44
C GLY A 141 6.60 -18.76 -16.34
N ALA A 142 7.42 -19.01 -15.33
CA ALA A 142 7.14 -19.91 -14.22
C ALA A 142 5.90 -19.51 -13.41
N CYS A 143 5.23 -20.52 -12.84
CA CYS A 143 4.11 -20.36 -11.93
C CYS A 143 4.62 -20.22 -10.48
N HIS A 144 4.12 -19.25 -9.76
CA HIS A 144 4.35 -19.03 -8.33
C HIS A 144 3.01 -18.95 -7.60
N GLY A 145 2.57 -20.05 -7.01
CA GLY A 145 1.26 -20.14 -6.38
C GLY A 145 0.11 -19.90 -7.37
N THR A 146 -0.62 -18.80 -7.21
CA THR A 146 -1.72 -18.39 -8.10
C THR A 146 -1.28 -17.36 -9.16
N SER A 147 -0.01 -16.96 -9.15
CA SER A 147 0.56 -15.93 -10.01
C SER A 147 1.61 -16.50 -10.95
N HIS A 148 1.98 -15.77 -11.96
CA HIS A 148 2.96 -16.18 -12.95
C HIS A 148 3.97 -15.07 -13.18
N TRP A 149 5.21 -15.44 -13.39
CA TRP A 149 6.21 -14.57 -13.98
C TRP A 149 5.76 -14.20 -15.40
N VAL A 150 5.80 -12.91 -15.74
CA VAL A 150 5.54 -12.41 -17.09
C VAL A 150 6.66 -11.46 -17.50
N ASP A 151 7.30 -11.79 -18.62
CA ASP A 151 8.29 -10.96 -19.28
C ASP A 151 7.60 -10.03 -20.27
N PHE A 152 7.82 -8.73 -20.11
CA PHE A 152 7.36 -7.69 -21.02
C PHE A 152 8.52 -7.19 -21.86
N ARG A 153 8.30 -7.05 -23.17
CA ARG A 153 9.24 -6.46 -24.12
C ARG A 153 8.52 -5.49 -25.03
N TRP A 154 9.19 -4.44 -25.43
CA TRP A 154 8.64 -3.46 -26.38
C TRP A 154 9.71 -2.95 -27.35
N ASN A 155 9.28 -2.38 -28.47
CA ASN A 155 10.12 -2.08 -29.63
C ASN A 155 10.60 -0.60 -29.66
N ASN A 156 10.47 0.17 -28.57
CA ASN A 156 10.90 1.54 -28.54
C ASN A 156 11.72 1.85 -27.25
N PRO A 157 13.05 2.00 -27.36
CA PRO A 157 13.92 2.23 -26.19
C PRO A 157 13.79 3.65 -25.59
N GLU A 158 13.08 4.57 -26.24
CA GLU A 158 12.79 5.90 -25.69
C GLU A 158 11.64 5.88 -24.67
N ILE A 159 10.93 4.75 -24.55
CA ILE A 159 9.77 4.56 -23.70
C ILE A 159 10.14 3.64 -22.54
N THR A 160 9.88 4.10 -21.33
CA THR A 160 10.12 3.34 -20.11
C THR A 160 8.96 2.36 -19.82
N PHE A 161 9.18 1.37 -18.95
CA PHE A 161 8.08 0.48 -18.53
C PHE A 161 6.94 1.25 -17.83
N ALA A 162 7.27 2.32 -17.10
CA ALA A 162 6.26 3.20 -16.53
C ALA A 162 5.35 3.82 -17.61
N ASP A 163 5.94 4.24 -18.75
CA ASP A 163 5.18 4.77 -19.87
C ASP A 163 4.37 3.68 -20.58
N ILE A 164 4.90 2.45 -20.67
CA ILE A 164 4.17 1.29 -21.18
C ILE A 164 2.89 1.05 -20.36
N LEU A 165 2.99 1.05 -19.03
CA LEU A 165 1.83 0.90 -18.16
C LEU A 165 0.83 2.05 -18.32
N GLU A 166 1.31 3.27 -18.52
CA GLU A 166 0.47 4.45 -18.69
C GLU A 166 -0.31 4.45 -20.01
N VAL A 167 0.26 3.87 -21.07
CA VAL A 167 -0.32 3.85 -22.41
C VAL A 167 -1.16 2.60 -22.67
N PHE A 168 -0.71 1.43 -22.21
CA PHE A 168 -1.39 0.14 -22.45
C PHE A 168 -2.28 -0.30 -21.29
N GLY A 169 -2.03 0.21 -20.09
CA GLY A 169 -2.67 -0.27 -18.88
C GLY A 169 -3.95 0.47 -18.54
N GLU A 170 -4.69 -0.15 -17.65
CA GLU A 170 -5.88 0.41 -16.99
C GLU A 170 -5.63 0.48 -15.48
N LEU A 171 -6.22 1.49 -14.84
CA LEU A 171 -6.13 1.66 -13.40
C LEU A 171 -6.95 0.56 -12.71
N PRO A 172 -6.35 -0.24 -11.81
CA PRO A 172 -7.10 -1.23 -11.06
C PRO A 172 -7.93 -0.54 -9.97
N ILE A 173 -9.26 -0.65 -10.07
CA ILE A 173 -10.16 -0.20 -9.01
C ILE A 173 -10.58 -1.41 -8.14
N PRO A 174 -11.00 -1.18 -6.87
CA PRO A 174 -11.40 -2.26 -5.99
C PRO A 174 -12.56 -3.10 -6.56
N PRO A 175 -12.47 -4.45 -6.54
CA PRO A 175 -13.50 -5.31 -7.11
C PRO A 175 -14.88 -5.13 -6.50
N TYR A 176 -14.98 -4.72 -5.22
CA TYR A 176 -16.26 -4.50 -4.54
C TYR A 176 -17.06 -3.30 -5.09
N LEU A 177 -16.43 -2.43 -5.89
CA LEU A 177 -17.15 -1.37 -6.60
C LEU A 177 -18.06 -1.92 -7.68
N ASN A 178 -17.79 -3.14 -8.18
CA ASN A 178 -18.63 -3.87 -9.14
C ASN A 178 -19.01 -3.00 -10.36
N ARG A 179 -18.03 -2.30 -10.91
CA ARG A 179 -18.12 -1.48 -12.14
C ARG A 179 -16.81 -1.49 -12.90
N GLU A 180 -16.85 -1.10 -14.15
CA GLU A 180 -15.65 -0.90 -14.96
C GLU A 180 -14.92 0.40 -14.58
N THR A 181 -13.63 0.43 -14.83
CA THR A 181 -12.79 1.62 -14.66
C THR A 181 -13.18 2.69 -15.68
N GLN A 182 -13.24 3.94 -15.26
CA GLN A 182 -13.49 5.11 -16.08
C GLN A 182 -12.26 6.01 -16.16
N GLU A 183 -12.20 6.87 -17.17
CA GLU A 183 -11.07 7.81 -17.33
C GLU A 183 -10.93 8.74 -16.11
N SER A 184 -12.05 9.14 -15.51
CA SER A 184 -12.06 9.94 -14.27
C SER A 184 -11.40 9.25 -13.07
N ASP A 185 -11.32 7.91 -13.04
CA ASP A 185 -10.68 7.18 -11.96
C ASP A 185 -9.17 7.44 -11.90
N LYS A 186 -8.54 7.82 -13.01
CA LYS A 186 -7.13 8.20 -13.05
C LYS A 186 -6.80 9.38 -12.12
N GLU A 187 -7.77 10.25 -11.88
CA GLU A 187 -7.66 11.37 -10.94
C GLU A 187 -8.33 11.08 -9.60
N THR A 188 -9.53 10.51 -9.63
CA THR A 188 -10.33 10.34 -8.41
C THR A 188 -9.86 9.19 -7.53
N TYR A 189 -9.19 8.18 -8.10
CA TYR A 189 -8.57 7.07 -7.35
C TYR A 189 -7.07 7.32 -7.07
N GLN A 190 -6.70 8.58 -6.85
CA GLN A 190 -5.38 9.04 -6.41
C GLN A 190 -5.54 10.01 -5.26
N THR A 191 -4.59 10.00 -4.32
CA THR A 191 -4.51 11.04 -3.29
C THR A 191 -3.89 12.31 -3.86
N VAL A 192 -4.25 13.47 -3.30
CA VAL A 192 -3.70 14.77 -3.74
C VAL A 192 -2.20 14.93 -3.43
N TYR A 193 -1.64 14.07 -2.59
CA TYR A 193 -0.24 14.04 -2.21
C TYR A 193 0.53 12.85 -2.79
N SER A 194 -0.07 12.08 -3.70
CA SER A 194 0.60 10.93 -4.32
C SER A 194 1.75 11.38 -5.22
N LYS A 195 2.93 10.76 -5.05
CA LYS A 195 4.17 11.11 -5.75
C LYS A 195 4.89 9.90 -6.34
N ILE A 196 5.06 8.85 -5.54
CA ILE A 196 5.91 7.71 -5.85
C ILE A 196 5.08 6.63 -6.53
N LYS A 197 5.30 6.40 -7.84
CA LYS A 197 4.65 5.34 -8.60
C LYS A 197 5.04 3.96 -8.05
N GLY A 198 4.12 3.00 -7.99
CA GLY A 198 4.42 1.62 -7.60
C GLY A 198 3.33 0.89 -6.82
N SER A 199 2.23 1.54 -6.51
CA SER A 199 1.08 0.87 -5.87
C SER A 199 0.04 0.45 -6.88
N VAL A 200 -0.59 -0.70 -6.65
CA VAL A 200 -1.74 -1.16 -7.45
C VAL A 200 -3.08 -0.80 -6.82
N ALA A 201 -3.08 -0.30 -5.58
CA ALA A 201 -4.26 0.24 -4.91
C ALA A 201 -3.95 1.56 -4.22
N ALA A 202 -4.91 2.49 -4.23
CA ALA A 202 -4.79 3.75 -3.53
C ALA A 202 -4.89 3.57 -2.01
N PRO A 203 -4.16 4.37 -1.20
CA PRO A 203 -4.41 4.50 0.23
C PRO A 203 -5.75 5.24 0.41
N THR A 204 -6.85 4.48 0.40
CA THR A 204 -8.22 5.00 0.22
C THR A 204 -8.67 5.97 1.31
N ALA A 205 -8.15 5.88 2.53
CA ALA A 205 -8.39 6.86 3.59
C ALA A 205 -7.94 8.27 3.17
N GLY A 206 -6.86 8.35 2.40
CA GLY A 206 -6.30 9.60 1.88
C GLY A 206 -7.09 10.25 0.75
N LEU A 207 -8.05 9.56 0.15
CA LEU A 207 -8.81 10.09 -0.99
C LEU A 207 -9.73 11.26 -0.63
N HIS A 208 -10.06 11.43 0.65
CA HIS A 208 -10.92 12.52 1.12
C HIS A 208 -10.18 13.84 1.31
N PHE A 209 -8.84 13.80 1.40
CA PHE A 209 -8.04 15.01 1.55
C PHE A 209 -8.06 15.89 0.29
N THR A 210 -8.12 17.18 0.51
CA THR A 210 -7.98 18.22 -0.51
C THR A 210 -6.89 19.21 -0.09
N PRO A 211 -6.35 20.03 -1.00
CA PRO A 211 -5.42 21.10 -0.62
C PRO A 211 -5.97 21.97 0.50
N ARG A 212 -7.27 22.31 0.45
CA ARG A 212 -7.96 23.10 1.48
C ARG A 212 -7.87 22.47 2.88
N VAL A 213 -8.12 21.17 3.00
CA VAL A 213 -8.03 20.47 4.29
C VAL A 213 -6.57 20.39 4.77
N LEU A 214 -5.63 20.12 3.87
CA LEU A 214 -4.20 20.09 4.21
C LEU A 214 -3.69 21.45 4.68
N ASP A 215 -4.14 22.55 4.06
CA ASP A 215 -3.76 23.91 4.45
C ASP A 215 -4.36 24.27 5.81
N ALA A 216 -5.63 23.94 6.07
CA ALA A 216 -6.26 24.12 7.37
C ALA A 216 -5.54 23.35 8.50
N LEU A 217 -5.04 22.14 8.21
CA LEU A 217 -4.22 21.38 9.16
C LEU A 217 -2.89 22.07 9.46
N ARG A 218 -2.20 22.60 8.43
CA ARG A 218 -0.95 23.37 8.60
C ARG A 218 -1.19 24.65 9.40
N GLU A 219 -2.25 25.39 9.11
CA GLU A 219 -2.64 26.60 9.84
C GLU A 219 -2.93 26.30 11.32
N LYS A 220 -3.50 25.13 11.61
CA LYS A 220 -3.70 24.67 12.98
C LYS A 220 -2.39 24.27 13.68
N GLY A 221 -1.29 24.12 12.93
CA GLY A 221 0.02 23.69 13.44
C GLY A 221 0.16 22.18 13.53
N VAL A 222 -0.54 21.42 12.70
CA VAL A 222 -0.33 19.98 12.50
C VAL A 222 0.81 19.80 11.49
N ALA A 223 1.87 19.09 11.88
CA ALA A 223 2.94 18.73 10.98
C ALA A 223 2.49 17.60 10.06
N LEU A 224 2.77 17.72 8.76
CA LEU A 224 2.40 16.74 7.73
C LEU A 224 3.65 16.10 7.18
N GLU A 225 3.77 14.78 7.28
CA GLU A 225 4.91 14.00 6.80
C GLU A 225 4.47 12.83 5.94
N GLU A 226 5.39 12.35 5.14
CA GLU A 226 5.14 11.31 4.16
C GLU A 226 6.05 10.10 4.40
N LEU A 227 5.50 8.94 4.12
CA LEU A 227 6.24 7.69 3.97
C LEU A 227 5.77 7.01 2.68
N THR A 228 6.48 5.98 2.26
CA THR A 228 6.12 5.19 1.10
C THR A 228 5.88 3.74 1.53
N LEU A 229 4.72 3.20 1.18
CA LEU A 229 4.45 1.77 1.20
C LEU A 229 3.83 1.40 -0.15
N HIS A 230 4.47 0.53 -0.89
CA HIS A 230 3.96 0.03 -2.16
C HIS A 230 2.89 -1.02 -1.92
N VAL A 231 1.64 -0.64 -2.15
CA VAL A 231 0.49 -1.55 -1.95
C VAL A 231 0.44 -2.56 -3.06
N GLY A 232 0.63 -3.83 -2.71
CA GLY A 232 0.54 -4.95 -3.65
C GLY A 232 -0.90 -5.36 -3.96
N ALA A 233 -1.10 -6.14 -5.01
CA ALA A 233 -2.42 -6.61 -5.42
C ALA A 233 -3.04 -7.66 -4.47
N GLY A 234 -2.29 -8.12 -3.48
CA GLY A 234 -2.83 -8.94 -2.39
C GLY A 234 -4.01 -8.28 -1.67
N THR A 235 -4.03 -6.94 -1.63
CA THR A 235 -5.15 -6.15 -1.10
C THR A 235 -6.50 -6.45 -1.76
N PHE A 236 -6.50 -6.94 -2.99
CA PHE A 236 -7.73 -7.33 -3.71
C PHE A 236 -8.14 -8.80 -3.50
N LYS A 237 -7.30 -9.60 -2.83
CA LYS A 237 -7.63 -11.00 -2.53
C LYS A 237 -8.54 -11.06 -1.29
N PRO A 238 -9.70 -11.73 -1.37
CA PRO A 238 -10.54 -11.94 -0.19
C PRO A 238 -9.87 -12.91 0.78
N VAL A 239 -10.07 -12.72 2.08
CA VAL A 239 -9.71 -13.70 3.09
C VAL A 239 -10.56 -14.96 2.87
N LYS A 240 -9.92 -16.13 2.78
CA LYS A 240 -10.58 -17.42 2.51
C LYS A 240 -10.45 -18.41 3.66
N SER A 241 -9.55 -18.16 4.60
CA SER A 241 -9.34 -18.99 5.78
C SER A 241 -10.46 -18.78 6.79
N GLU A 242 -10.80 -19.81 7.55
CA GLU A 242 -11.77 -19.69 8.65
C GLU A 242 -11.17 -18.92 9.82
N GLU A 243 -9.91 -19.19 10.16
CA GLU A 243 -9.12 -18.48 11.17
C GLU A 243 -8.10 -17.55 10.54
N ILE A 244 -7.76 -16.48 11.25
CA ILE A 244 -6.80 -15.46 10.78
C ILE A 244 -5.40 -16.07 10.57
N GLU A 245 -5.02 -17.12 11.31
CA GLU A 245 -3.73 -17.80 11.15
C GLU A 245 -3.54 -18.37 9.74
N GLY A 246 -4.61 -18.86 9.12
CA GLY A 246 -4.59 -19.41 7.78
C GLY A 246 -4.55 -18.35 6.66
N HIS A 247 -4.62 -17.05 7.01
CA HIS A 247 -4.49 -15.96 6.05
C HIS A 247 -3.03 -15.55 5.91
N GLU A 248 -2.47 -15.74 4.73
CA GLU A 248 -1.10 -15.31 4.42
C GLU A 248 -1.13 -13.84 3.95
N MET A 249 -0.46 -12.97 4.73
CA MET A 249 -0.22 -11.59 4.34
C MET A 249 0.86 -11.53 3.28
N HIS A 250 0.63 -10.76 2.24
CA HIS A 250 1.65 -10.49 1.23
C HIS A 250 2.70 -9.48 1.75
N THR A 251 3.91 -9.61 1.22
CA THR A 251 4.99 -8.66 1.47
C THR A 251 4.69 -7.34 0.79
N GLU A 252 4.87 -6.25 1.51
CA GLU A 252 4.83 -4.89 0.98
C GLU A 252 6.13 -4.16 1.30
N TYR A 253 6.67 -3.44 0.30
CA TYR A 253 7.92 -2.71 0.44
C TYR A 253 7.66 -1.33 1.01
N ILE A 254 8.48 -0.94 1.99
CA ILE A 254 8.42 0.34 2.68
C ILE A 254 9.70 1.14 2.45
N SER A 255 9.52 2.47 2.36
CA SER A 255 10.62 3.41 2.25
C SER A 255 10.31 4.63 3.11
N VAL A 256 11.22 4.96 4.05
CA VAL A 256 11.03 6.05 4.99
C VAL A 256 12.29 6.88 5.10
N ASN A 257 12.18 8.18 4.87
CA ASN A 257 13.30 9.10 4.96
C ASN A 257 13.75 9.29 6.41
N ARG A 258 15.06 9.47 6.60
CA ARG A 258 15.68 9.82 7.87
C ARG A 258 14.98 11.01 8.55
N SER A 259 14.70 12.07 7.79
CA SER A 259 14.02 13.27 8.30
C SER A 259 12.63 12.99 8.89
N THR A 260 11.90 12.01 8.34
CA THR A 260 10.61 11.57 8.88
C THR A 260 10.81 10.82 10.22
N LEU A 261 11.85 9.98 10.33
CA LEU A 261 12.20 9.30 11.59
C LEU A 261 12.59 10.30 12.68
N GLU A 262 13.39 11.31 12.34
CA GLU A 262 13.79 12.39 13.27
C GLU A 262 12.57 13.17 13.78
N LYS A 263 11.58 13.45 12.92
CA LYS A 263 10.32 14.08 13.31
C LYS A 263 9.47 13.19 14.21
N LEU A 264 9.42 11.89 13.95
CA LEU A 264 8.76 10.93 14.83
C LEU A 264 9.41 10.93 16.22
N VAL A 265 10.74 10.95 16.30
CA VAL A 265 11.47 11.06 17.57
C VAL A 265 11.13 12.38 18.28
N ALA A 266 11.14 13.50 17.55
CA ALA A 266 10.79 14.83 18.10
C ALA A 266 9.35 14.92 18.64
N HIS A 267 8.45 14.06 18.14
CA HIS A 267 7.06 13.93 18.60
C HIS A 267 6.89 12.75 19.60
N GLU A 268 7.97 12.34 20.29
CA GLU A 268 7.94 11.27 21.29
C GLU A 268 7.42 9.92 20.75
N GLY A 269 7.62 9.64 19.48
CA GLY A 269 7.10 8.44 18.81
C GLY A 269 5.57 8.44 18.63
N LYS A 270 4.92 9.60 18.73
CA LYS A 270 3.46 9.70 18.61
C LYS A 270 3.07 10.29 17.25
N ALA A 271 2.30 9.54 16.48
CA ALA A 271 1.83 9.95 15.16
C ALA A 271 0.31 9.76 15.00
N ILE A 272 -0.26 10.52 14.08
CA ILE A 272 -1.59 10.31 13.52
C ILE A 272 -1.39 9.60 12.18
N ALA A 273 -1.84 8.36 12.08
CA ALA A 273 -1.70 7.58 10.86
C ALA A 273 -2.90 7.75 9.95
N VAL A 274 -2.66 8.14 8.70
CA VAL A 274 -3.70 8.23 7.67
C VAL A 274 -3.75 6.93 6.88
N GLY A 275 -4.77 6.13 7.17
CA GLY A 275 -5.03 4.84 6.54
C GLY A 275 -4.17 3.69 7.05
N THR A 276 -4.61 2.48 6.70
CA THR A 276 -3.99 1.22 7.15
C THR A 276 -2.57 1.04 6.65
N THR A 277 -2.23 1.60 5.49
CA THR A 277 -0.87 1.56 4.95
C THR A 277 0.11 2.35 5.80
N SER A 278 -0.29 3.52 6.30
CA SER A 278 0.52 4.29 7.25
C SER A 278 0.64 3.58 8.60
N VAL A 279 -0.45 2.97 9.09
CA VAL A 279 -0.44 2.15 10.31
C VAL A 279 0.56 1.00 10.18
N ARG A 280 0.47 0.22 9.09
CA ARG A 280 1.38 -0.90 8.86
C ARG A 280 2.84 -0.46 8.81
N THR A 281 3.13 0.64 8.13
CA THR A 281 4.50 1.14 8.03
C THR A 281 5.03 1.60 9.39
N LEU A 282 4.26 2.42 10.12
CA LEU A 282 4.69 2.92 11.42
C LEU A 282 4.96 1.79 12.41
N GLU A 283 4.04 0.84 12.53
CA GLU A 283 4.24 -0.31 13.41
C GLU A 283 5.40 -1.20 12.94
N SER A 284 5.62 -1.32 11.62
CA SER A 284 6.81 -2.00 11.11
C SER A 284 8.11 -1.30 11.48
N LEU A 285 8.17 0.05 11.45
CA LEU A 285 9.33 0.81 11.92
C LEU A 285 9.64 0.48 13.39
N TYR A 286 8.62 0.39 14.23
CA TYR A 286 8.82 0.01 15.63
C TYR A 286 9.51 -1.37 15.75
N HIS A 287 9.00 -2.38 15.05
CA HIS A 287 9.57 -3.74 15.10
C HIS A 287 10.96 -3.82 14.47
N ILE A 288 11.24 -3.05 13.41
CA ILE A 288 12.59 -2.90 12.84
C ILE A 288 13.54 -2.31 13.87
N GLY A 289 13.14 -1.26 14.57
CA GLY A 289 13.94 -0.64 15.62
C GLY A 289 14.23 -1.59 16.77
N VAL A 290 13.25 -2.37 17.21
CA VAL A 290 13.44 -3.41 18.23
C VAL A 290 14.43 -4.47 17.75
N THR A 291 14.32 -4.92 16.50
CA THR A 291 15.30 -5.86 15.90
C THR A 291 16.72 -5.28 15.96
N LEU A 292 16.91 -4.02 15.61
CA LEU A 292 18.20 -3.33 15.61
C LEU A 292 18.77 -3.11 17.02
N LEU A 293 17.94 -2.92 18.03
CA LEU A 293 18.36 -2.85 19.42
C LEU A 293 18.93 -4.18 19.92
N HIS A 294 18.32 -5.30 19.52
CA HIS A 294 18.78 -6.64 19.89
C HIS A 294 19.95 -7.13 19.02
N ASN A 295 19.96 -6.75 17.76
CA ASN A 295 21.03 -7.06 16.82
C ASN A 295 21.49 -5.81 16.04
N PRO A 296 22.42 -5.02 16.58
CA PRO A 296 22.93 -3.83 15.90
C PRO A 296 23.61 -4.10 14.54
N ASN A 297 24.02 -5.34 14.27
CA ASN A 297 24.65 -5.75 13.03
C ASN A 297 23.67 -6.46 12.07
N ALA A 298 22.36 -6.31 12.28
CA ALA A 298 21.34 -6.86 11.41
C ALA A 298 21.56 -6.40 9.96
N THR A 299 21.40 -7.35 9.03
CA THR A 299 21.44 -7.09 7.59
C THR A 299 20.11 -6.53 7.11
N GLU A 300 20.04 -6.05 5.89
CA GLU A 300 18.79 -5.58 5.28
C GLU A 300 17.71 -6.67 5.27
N GLU A 301 18.08 -7.92 5.05
CA GLU A 301 17.16 -9.07 5.08
C GLU A 301 16.58 -9.31 6.49
N ASP A 302 17.36 -9.05 7.55
CA ASP A 302 16.91 -9.19 8.95
C ASP A 302 15.87 -8.11 9.34
N LEU A 303 15.81 -7.01 8.59
CA LEU A 303 14.85 -5.92 8.84
C LEU A 303 13.45 -6.20 8.28
N HIS A 304 13.26 -7.29 7.55
CA HIS A 304 11.94 -7.73 7.12
C HIS A 304 11.03 -8.05 8.31
N VAL A 305 9.88 -7.38 8.42
CA VAL A 305 8.92 -7.61 9.50
C VAL A 305 7.99 -8.77 9.13
N LYS A 306 8.12 -9.88 9.85
CA LYS A 306 7.30 -11.09 9.62
C LYS A 306 5.86 -10.89 10.11
N GLN A 307 4.92 -11.64 9.50
CA GLN A 307 3.49 -11.53 9.78
C GLN A 307 3.13 -11.59 11.26
N TRP A 308 3.66 -12.55 11.99
CA TRP A 308 3.34 -12.81 13.39
C TRP A 308 4.38 -12.29 14.40
N GLN A 309 5.43 -11.64 13.92
CA GLN A 309 6.51 -11.11 14.76
C GLN A 309 6.01 -10.31 15.97
N PRO A 310 5.00 -9.42 15.86
CA PRO A 310 4.51 -8.64 17.00
C PRO A 310 3.98 -9.48 18.16
N TYR A 311 3.48 -10.66 17.87
CA TYR A 311 2.85 -11.55 18.86
C TYR A 311 3.82 -12.59 19.43
N GLU A 312 4.90 -12.88 18.70
CA GLU A 312 5.95 -13.82 19.10
C GLU A 312 7.00 -13.15 19.98
N THR A 313 7.27 -11.85 19.76
CA THR A 313 8.23 -11.03 20.50
C THR A 313 7.59 -10.09 21.52
N ALA A 314 6.33 -10.33 21.89
CA ALA A 314 5.53 -9.40 22.70
C ALA A 314 6.17 -9.04 24.06
N LEU A 315 6.94 -9.94 24.68
CA LEU A 315 7.63 -9.66 25.94
C LEU A 315 8.81 -8.71 25.77
N GLU A 316 9.51 -8.78 24.64
CA GLU A 316 10.65 -7.93 24.31
C GLU A 316 10.18 -6.54 23.87
N THR A 317 9.09 -6.49 23.08
CA THR A 317 8.50 -5.26 22.58
C THR A 317 7.81 -4.46 23.67
N ALA A 318 7.10 -5.09 24.61
CA ALA A 318 6.39 -4.40 25.68
C ALA A 318 7.29 -3.54 26.59
N ALA A 319 8.60 -3.80 26.59
CA ALA A 319 9.59 -3.07 27.41
C ALA A 319 10.36 -1.99 26.63
N THR A 320 10.20 -1.90 25.30
CA THR A 320 11.00 -1.00 24.46
C THR A 320 10.24 0.31 24.19
N PRO A 321 10.78 1.47 24.62
CA PRO A 321 10.20 2.76 24.27
C PRO A 321 10.23 3.00 22.74
N ALA A 322 9.18 3.60 22.21
CA ALA A 322 9.06 3.90 20.78
C ALA A 322 10.22 4.77 20.26
N VAL A 323 10.65 5.74 21.08
CA VAL A 323 11.77 6.63 20.74
C VAL A 323 13.09 5.86 20.61
N ASP A 324 13.36 4.90 21.49
CA ASP A 324 14.59 4.11 21.44
C ASP A 324 14.63 3.23 20.17
N ALA A 325 13.50 2.64 19.80
CA ALA A 325 13.37 1.88 18.56
C ALA A 325 13.65 2.77 17.34
N LEU A 326 13.07 3.98 17.27
CA LEU A 326 13.31 4.92 16.17
C LEU A 326 14.76 5.39 16.11
N GLN A 327 15.39 5.66 17.26
CA GLN A 327 16.80 6.05 17.35
C GLN A 327 17.73 4.93 16.88
N ALA A 328 17.39 3.67 17.14
CA ALA A 328 18.15 2.54 16.62
C ALA A 328 18.14 2.49 15.09
N ILE A 329 17.01 2.82 14.44
CA ILE A 329 16.94 2.93 12.98
C ILE A 329 17.81 4.08 12.47
N ILE A 330 17.75 5.25 13.12
CA ILE A 330 18.59 6.40 12.74
C ILE A 330 20.07 6.04 12.87
N ALA A 331 20.47 5.38 13.95
CA ALA A 331 21.84 4.92 14.14
C ALA A 331 22.28 3.86 13.10
N TYR A 332 21.35 3.02 12.65
CA TYR A 332 21.59 2.09 11.52
C TYR A 332 21.85 2.85 10.23
N LEU A 333 21.01 3.84 9.89
CA LEU A 333 21.17 4.69 8.71
C LEU A 333 22.51 5.44 8.74
N ASP A 334 22.92 5.98 9.89
CA ASP A 334 24.20 6.66 10.08
C ASP A 334 25.39 5.76 9.78
N ARG A 335 25.39 4.54 10.31
CA ARG A 335 26.47 3.57 10.09
C ARG A 335 26.61 3.16 8.65
N HIS A 336 25.51 3.11 7.92
CA HIS A 336 25.48 2.71 6.51
C HIS A 336 25.50 3.89 5.53
N HIS A 337 25.60 5.13 6.03
CA HIS A 337 25.57 6.37 5.23
C HIS A 337 24.33 6.47 4.33
N MET A 338 23.16 6.09 4.88
CA MET A 338 21.89 6.09 4.17
C MET A 338 20.98 7.23 4.66
N GLU A 339 20.27 7.87 3.74
CA GLU A 339 19.27 8.90 4.02
C GLU A 339 17.84 8.34 4.06
N THR A 340 17.66 7.09 3.66
CA THR A 340 16.35 6.45 3.56
C THR A 340 16.45 5.01 4.02
N LEU A 341 15.55 4.60 4.91
CA LEU A 341 15.35 3.20 5.24
C LEU A 341 14.55 2.54 4.14
N HIS A 342 15.08 1.46 3.59
CA HIS A 342 14.36 0.53 2.72
C HIS A 342 14.17 -0.78 3.45
N SER A 343 12.96 -1.32 3.46
CA SER A 343 12.66 -2.60 4.09
C SER A 343 11.35 -3.17 3.52
N SER A 344 10.87 -4.24 4.11
CA SER A 344 9.58 -4.85 3.73
C SER A 344 8.83 -5.37 4.95
N THR A 345 7.52 -5.53 4.79
CA THR A 345 6.65 -5.97 5.87
C THR A 345 5.57 -6.92 5.41
N GLN A 346 5.31 -7.93 6.23
CA GLN A 346 4.13 -8.79 6.17
C GLN A 346 3.26 -8.61 7.41
N ILE A 347 3.56 -7.61 8.26
CA ILE A 347 2.89 -7.44 9.56
C ILE A 347 1.37 -7.55 9.42
N ILE A 348 0.76 -8.30 10.32
CA ILE A 348 -0.68 -8.35 10.53
C ILE A 348 -1.01 -7.65 11.85
N ILE A 349 -1.97 -6.74 11.83
CA ILE A 349 -2.47 -6.05 13.01
C ILE A 349 -3.86 -6.58 13.30
N ALA A 350 -3.93 -7.49 14.26
CA ALA A 350 -5.15 -8.17 14.68
C ALA A 350 -5.80 -7.47 15.88
N PRO A 351 -7.09 -7.69 16.14
CA PRO A 351 -7.74 -7.20 17.35
C PRO A 351 -6.96 -7.54 18.63
N GLY A 352 -6.81 -6.54 19.49
CA GLY A 352 -6.01 -6.67 20.73
C GLY A 352 -4.53 -6.33 20.59
N TYR A 353 -4.06 -5.99 19.38
CA TYR A 353 -2.74 -5.39 19.18
C TYR A 353 -2.68 -4.00 19.81
N GLU A 354 -1.61 -3.70 20.54
CA GLU A 354 -1.35 -2.40 21.14
C GLU A 354 -0.42 -1.61 20.23
N LEU A 355 -0.92 -0.50 19.68
CA LEU A 355 -0.18 0.35 18.78
C LEU A 355 1.01 1.03 19.49
N SER A 356 2.19 1.03 18.87
CA SER A 356 3.44 1.50 19.45
C SER A 356 3.76 2.95 19.09
N LEU A 357 3.52 3.35 17.84
CA LEU A 357 3.82 4.69 17.29
C LEU A 357 2.57 5.52 16.97
N ILE A 358 1.39 4.97 17.17
CA ILE A 358 0.16 5.57 16.72
C ILE A 358 -0.73 5.86 17.92
N HIS A 359 -1.15 7.11 18.11
CA HIS A 359 -2.09 7.50 19.14
C HIS A 359 -3.47 7.89 18.58
N ILE A 360 -3.55 8.22 17.29
CA ILE A 360 -4.79 8.45 16.56
C ILE A 360 -4.63 7.81 15.18
N SER A 361 -5.61 7.04 14.76
CA SER A 361 -5.70 6.57 13.39
C SER A 361 -6.92 7.17 12.72
N GLU A 362 -6.77 7.56 11.48
CA GLU A 362 -7.91 7.92 10.65
C GLU A 362 -8.70 6.63 10.38
N PRO A 363 -10.03 6.64 10.60
CA PRO A 363 -10.81 5.42 10.59
C PRO A 363 -10.84 4.83 9.19
N THR A 364 -10.30 3.68 9.11
CA THR A 364 -10.59 2.76 8.03
C THR A 364 -11.81 1.94 8.42
N ARG A 365 -12.53 1.45 7.43
CA ARG A 365 -13.59 0.46 7.67
C ARG A 365 -13.05 -0.64 8.57
N PRO A 366 -13.86 -1.24 9.46
CA PRO A 366 -13.44 -2.40 10.23
C PRO A 366 -13.09 -3.53 9.25
N ARG A 367 -11.85 -3.59 8.89
CA ARG A 367 -11.20 -4.69 8.17
C ARG A 367 -10.06 -5.15 9.05
N LEU A 368 -9.77 -6.42 9.03
CA LEU A 368 -8.49 -6.93 9.50
C LEU A 368 -7.40 -6.15 8.73
N ILE A 369 -6.58 -5.43 9.45
CA ILE A 369 -5.47 -4.64 8.92
C ILE A 369 -4.23 -5.51 8.83
#